data_ae2bb03fd22c1229a6ee7c3674cca1ad
#
_entry.id   ae2bb03fd22c1229a6ee7c3674cca1ad
#
_cell.length_a   1.000
_cell.length_b   1.000
_cell.length_c   1.000
_cell.angle_alpha   90.00
_cell.angle_beta   90.00
_cell.angle_gamma   90.00
#
_symmetry.space_group_name_H-M   'P 1'
#
loop_
_entity.id
_entity.type
_entity.pdbx_description
1 polymer ?
#
loop_
_entity_poly.entity_id
_entity_poly.type
_entity_poly.pdbx_seq_one_letter_code
_entity_poly.pdbx_strand_id
1 'polypeptide(L)'
;MTNDDHYFGTYARYYIDTSKLNRGNVFQNDDTAQEIPTFQYHKFADNIILPNLIYSVDTKFHNYIRKEGVNANQYELNVPISFSKQLLGDYLNFSFTEDLYATHIDWSDNYHYFGGEFFEDKSSDYVNNYHLFSLSTDLAKAYDSLYHTMNFGTDLLIAGYKSSDLNDRILKDYRYKYDKKNGNLNIARLENLQDNLYYEDNFINELSDEYTNSNLAGKFTQYFYDGNGKKFLRHAIKQRYNLEDDEFGPLDHRVDLYLGNFNIGNRFSYSQKFHSFDKVQTYANYNNSAFSAYMSHTYEYEKLNDDASRYNKDNYLIFNAALKLPKYYEIFGVYEYDLLRDYSKMWRLGLTHNRKCWNYSIVYQEDIEPKTSSLRDYEKASKERAVYFFVNFYPFGGVGYDYSKDTDYTEGK
;
A
#
# COMPACT_ATOMS: atom_id res chain seq x y z
N MET A 1 -16.92 -13.44 17.19
CA MET A 1 -18.29 -13.32 17.77
C MET A 1 -18.74 -11.89 17.48
N THR A 2 -19.87 -11.72 16.83
CA THR A 2 -20.42 -10.40 16.49
C THR A 2 -21.83 -10.29 17.00
N ASN A 3 -22.22 -9.13 17.44
CA ASN A 3 -23.59 -8.69 17.56
C ASN A 3 -23.73 -7.33 16.84
N ASP A 4 -24.90 -6.69 16.91
CA ASP A 4 -25.15 -5.46 16.15
C ASP A 4 -24.25 -4.28 16.58
N ASP A 5 -23.71 -4.31 17.81
CA ASP A 5 -22.93 -3.21 18.39
C ASP A 5 -21.45 -3.53 18.60
N HIS A 6 -21.11 -4.82 18.64
CA HIS A 6 -19.78 -5.26 19.05
C HIS A 6 -19.23 -6.40 18.19
N TYR A 7 -17.95 -6.37 17.93
CA TYR A 7 -17.21 -7.47 17.35
C TYR A 7 -16.12 -7.90 18.31
N PHE A 8 -15.97 -9.21 18.50
CA PHE A 8 -14.83 -9.80 19.17
C PHE A 8 -14.24 -10.88 18.26
N GLY A 9 -12.96 -10.74 17.95
CA GLY A 9 -12.20 -11.66 17.10
C GLY A 9 -10.95 -12.18 17.78
N THR A 10 -10.58 -13.39 17.41
CA THR A 10 -9.25 -13.94 17.70
C THR A 10 -8.73 -14.64 16.46
N TYR A 11 -7.46 -14.45 16.18
CA TYR A 11 -6.81 -15.09 15.05
C TYR A 11 -5.34 -15.37 15.35
N ALA A 12 -4.74 -16.15 14.49
CA ALA A 12 -3.31 -16.44 14.48
C ALA A 12 -2.82 -16.34 13.05
N ARG A 13 -1.68 -15.69 12.84
CA ARG A 13 -1.02 -15.59 11.54
C ARG A 13 0.35 -16.24 11.63
N TYR A 14 0.61 -17.13 10.70
CA TYR A 14 1.92 -17.77 10.55
C TYR A 14 2.53 -17.31 9.23
N TYR A 15 3.65 -16.61 9.33
CA TYR A 15 4.38 -16.05 8.20
C TYR A 15 5.53 -16.97 7.79
N ILE A 16 5.74 -17.13 6.50
CA ILE A 16 6.86 -17.87 5.93
C ILE A 16 7.66 -16.91 5.05
N ASP A 17 8.92 -16.71 5.39
CA ASP A 17 9.82 -15.91 4.58
C ASP A 17 10.22 -16.68 3.30
N THR A 18 9.56 -16.35 2.21
CA THR A 18 9.77 -17.01 0.91
C THR A 18 11.13 -16.66 0.30
N SER A 19 11.77 -15.56 0.71
CA SER A 19 13.11 -15.20 0.23
C SER A 19 14.19 -16.19 0.67
N LYS A 20 13.91 -16.98 1.71
CA LYS A 20 14.81 -18.01 2.26
C LYS A 20 14.58 -19.40 1.66
N LEU A 21 13.45 -19.62 0.97
CA LEU A 21 13.10 -20.92 0.38
C LEU A 21 14.10 -21.34 -0.71
N ASN A 22 14.66 -20.41 -1.47
CA ASN A 22 15.62 -20.65 -2.55
C ASN A 22 17.01 -21.10 -2.09
N ARG A 23 17.28 -21.15 -0.77
CA ARG A 23 18.57 -21.58 -0.22
C ARG A 23 18.63 -23.04 0.22
N GLY A 24 17.64 -23.86 -0.16
CA GLY A 24 17.63 -25.31 0.13
C GLY A 24 17.25 -25.69 1.56
N ASN A 25 16.93 -24.75 2.43
CA ASN A 25 16.51 -24.97 3.81
C ASN A 25 15.10 -24.40 4.07
N VAL A 26 14.09 -25.21 3.84
CA VAL A 26 12.67 -24.88 4.09
C VAL A 26 12.37 -24.55 5.57
N PHE A 27 13.32 -24.77 6.48
CA PHE A 27 13.12 -24.67 7.93
C PHE A 27 13.80 -23.45 8.59
N GLN A 28 14.39 -22.53 7.83
CA GLN A 28 14.98 -21.31 8.39
C GLN A 28 13.97 -20.16 8.52
N ASN A 29 12.89 -20.42 9.24
CA ASN A 29 11.86 -19.41 9.56
C ASN A 29 11.96 -18.96 11.03
N ASP A 30 13.07 -19.28 11.69
CA ASP A 30 13.24 -19.10 13.14
C ASP A 30 13.29 -17.63 13.56
N ASP A 31 13.68 -16.74 12.65
CA ASP A 31 13.77 -15.29 12.85
C ASP A 31 12.53 -14.52 12.35
N THR A 32 11.59 -15.19 11.69
CA THR A 32 10.36 -14.58 11.23
C THR A 32 9.36 -14.47 12.39
N ALA A 33 8.90 -13.25 12.68
CA ALA A 33 7.90 -13.03 13.71
C ALA A 33 6.56 -13.64 13.29
N GLN A 34 5.96 -14.38 14.21
CA GLN A 34 4.64 -14.97 14.07
C GLN A 34 3.67 -14.20 14.97
N GLU A 35 2.48 -13.97 14.52
CA GLU A 35 1.44 -13.27 15.28
C GLU A 35 0.47 -14.30 15.85
N ILE A 36 0.69 -14.72 17.11
CA ILE A 36 -0.05 -15.83 17.76
C ILE A 36 -0.10 -15.64 19.28
N PRO A 37 -1.29 -15.43 19.88
CA PRO A 37 -2.56 -15.06 19.27
C PRO A 37 -2.69 -13.55 19.09
N THR A 38 -3.67 -13.14 18.29
CA THR A 38 -4.22 -11.78 18.30
C THR A 38 -5.64 -11.81 18.83
N PHE A 39 -5.97 -10.85 19.68
CA PHE A 39 -7.32 -10.58 20.13
C PHE A 39 -7.73 -9.18 19.69
N GLN A 40 -8.92 -9.06 19.14
CA GLN A 40 -9.49 -7.78 18.74
C GLN A 40 -10.87 -7.60 19.32
N TYR A 41 -11.12 -6.45 19.90
CA TYR A 41 -12.44 -5.98 20.26
C TYR A 41 -12.71 -4.68 19.50
N HIS A 42 -13.86 -4.63 18.85
CA HIS A 42 -14.32 -3.45 18.14
C HIS A 42 -15.76 -3.12 18.56
N LYS A 43 -15.97 -1.90 19.05
CA LYS A 43 -17.30 -1.32 19.21
C LYS A 43 -17.58 -0.52 17.94
N PHE A 44 -18.64 -0.92 17.23
CA PHE A 44 -19.10 -0.20 16.05
C PHE A 44 -19.54 1.21 16.39
N ALA A 45 -19.56 2.06 15.35
CA ALA A 45 -19.91 3.47 15.48
C ALA A 45 -21.30 3.62 16.13
N ASP A 46 -21.38 4.46 17.16
CA ASP A 46 -22.57 4.75 17.92
C ASP A 46 -22.61 6.23 18.33
N ASN A 47 -23.77 6.74 18.66
CA ASN A 47 -23.94 8.12 19.10
C ASN A 47 -23.54 8.27 20.58
N ILE A 48 -22.81 9.32 20.94
CA ILE A 48 -22.48 9.60 22.35
C ILE A 48 -23.67 10.25 23.05
N ILE A 49 -24.01 11.48 22.63
CA ILE A 49 -25.07 12.27 23.28
C ILE A 49 -25.97 12.88 22.21
N LEU A 50 -25.39 13.30 21.11
CA LEU A 50 -26.05 13.93 19.98
C LEU A 50 -26.09 12.99 18.79
N PRO A 51 -27.16 13.00 17.98
CA PRO A 51 -27.24 12.13 16.79
C PRO A 51 -26.09 12.31 15.78
N ASN A 52 -25.46 13.48 15.81
CA ASN A 52 -24.38 13.83 14.87
C ASN A 52 -22.98 13.65 15.47
N LEU A 53 -22.88 13.20 16.73
CA LEU A 53 -21.62 12.95 17.42
C LEU A 53 -21.46 11.44 17.59
N ILE A 54 -20.65 10.85 16.74
CA ILE A 54 -20.43 9.40 16.70
C ILE A 54 -19.02 9.05 17.19
N TYR A 55 -18.88 7.87 17.76
CA TYR A 55 -17.59 7.33 18.15
C TYR A 55 -17.53 5.84 17.83
N SER A 56 -16.34 5.32 17.73
CA SER A 56 -16.06 3.88 17.76
C SER A 56 -14.87 3.61 18.66
N VAL A 57 -14.66 2.36 19.02
CA VAL A 57 -13.50 1.93 19.80
C VAL A 57 -12.96 0.66 19.17
N ASP A 58 -11.67 0.67 18.84
CA ASP A 58 -10.94 -0.52 18.41
C ASP A 58 -9.82 -0.79 19.41
N THR A 59 -9.74 -2.00 19.92
CA THR A 59 -8.63 -2.43 20.77
C THR A 59 -8.09 -3.74 20.25
N LYS A 60 -6.78 -3.85 20.20
CA LYS A 60 -6.09 -5.05 19.78
C LYS A 60 -5.01 -5.44 20.77
N PHE A 61 -4.82 -6.72 20.91
CA PHE A 61 -3.68 -7.32 21.55
C PHE A 61 -3.00 -8.26 20.56
N HIS A 62 -1.71 -8.05 20.33
CA HIS A 62 -0.89 -8.88 19.47
C HIS A 62 0.22 -9.54 20.29
N ASN A 63 0.38 -10.84 20.12
CA ASN A 63 1.55 -11.54 20.63
C ASN A 63 2.45 -11.91 19.46
N TYR A 64 3.61 -11.29 19.35
CA TYR A 64 4.63 -11.55 18.36
C TYR A 64 5.68 -12.48 18.91
N ILE A 65 5.77 -13.68 18.34
CA ILE A 65 6.70 -14.71 18.77
C ILE A 65 7.59 -15.17 17.61
N ARG A 66 8.85 -15.39 17.90
CA ARG A 66 9.82 -16.02 17.01
C ARG A 66 10.87 -16.75 17.83
N LYS A 67 11.54 -17.67 17.20
CA LYS A 67 12.54 -18.51 17.88
C LYS A 67 13.87 -17.79 18.04
N GLU A 68 14.25 -16.99 17.03
CA GLU A 68 15.49 -16.20 17.05
C GLU A 68 15.16 -14.71 16.90
N GLY A 69 15.42 -13.92 17.94
CA GLY A 69 15.19 -12.47 17.98
C GLY A 69 14.22 -12.05 19.07
N VAL A 70 13.87 -10.78 19.11
CA VAL A 70 13.01 -10.19 20.13
C VAL A 70 11.55 -10.59 19.91
N ASN A 71 10.85 -10.98 20.96
CA ASN A 71 9.42 -11.19 20.98
C ASN A 71 8.74 -9.98 21.62
N ALA A 72 7.47 -9.78 21.38
CA ALA A 72 6.74 -8.63 21.91
C ALA A 72 5.26 -8.94 22.15
N ASN A 73 4.70 -8.28 23.15
CA ASN A 73 3.27 -8.11 23.31
C ASN A 73 2.90 -6.67 23.01
N GLN A 74 1.98 -6.45 22.08
CA GLN A 74 1.52 -5.12 21.72
C GLN A 74 0.05 -4.96 22.08
N TYR A 75 -0.28 -3.84 22.69
CA TYR A 75 -1.63 -3.43 23.05
C TYR A 75 -1.94 -2.14 22.30
N GLU A 76 -3.02 -2.13 21.55
CA GLU A 76 -3.44 -0.99 20.75
C GLU A 76 -4.83 -0.52 21.14
N LEU A 77 -5.01 0.78 21.11
CA LEU A 77 -6.29 1.46 21.31
C LEU A 77 -6.45 2.55 20.25
N ASN A 78 -7.56 2.52 19.53
CA ASN A 78 -7.97 3.60 18.64
C ASN A 78 -9.40 4.05 19.00
N VAL A 79 -9.59 5.36 19.16
CA VAL A 79 -10.88 5.96 19.52
C VAL A 79 -11.12 7.20 18.64
N PRO A 80 -11.66 7.02 17.42
CA PRO A 80 -12.13 8.14 16.63
C PRO A 80 -13.48 8.66 17.18
N ILE A 81 -13.58 9.99 17.28
CA ILE A 81 -14.81 10.72 17.65
C ILE A 81 -15.07 11.70 16.52
N SER A 82 -16.24 11.60 15.87
CA SER A 82 -16.57 12.43 14.73
C SER A 82 -17.90 13.15 14.94
N PHE A 83 -17.91 14.41 14.61
CA PHE A 83 -19.12 15.24 14.54
C PHE A 83 -19.34 15.68 13.10
N SER A 84 -20.56 15.59 12.60
CA SER A 84 -20.90 16.06 11.26
C SER A 84 -22.21 16.85 11.26
N LYS A 85 -22.25 17.90 10.45
CA LYS A 85 -23.44 18.75 10.32
C LYS A 85 -23.52 19.37 8.93
N GLN A 86 -24.71 19.35 8.37
CA GLN A 86 -25.04 20.13 7.18
C GLN A 86 -25.37 21.56 7.57
N LEU A 87 -24.82 22.50 6.82
CA LEU A 87 -24.95 23.93 7.03
C LEU A 87 -25.55 24.58 5.77
N LEU A 88 -26.06 25.80 5.90
CA LEU A 88 -26.59 26.62 4.81
C LEU A 88 -27.64 25.90 3.95
N GLY A 89 -28.61 25.20 4.60
CA GLY A 89 -29.67 24.52 3.88
C GLY A 89 -29.18 23.34 3.03
N ASP A 90 -28.24 22.54 3.60
CA ASP A 90 -27.65 21.33 3.02
C ASP A 90 -26.63 21.57 1.89
N TYR A 91 -26.26 22.84 1.61
CA TYR A 91 -25.24 23.14 0.59
C TYR A 91 -23.82 22.95 1.08
N LEU A 92 -23.58 22.95 2.40
CA LEU A 92 -22.26 22.89 2.97
C LEU A 92 -22.19 21.78 4.04
N ASN A 93 -21.32 20.82 3.85
CA ASN A 93 -21.06 19.75 4.80
C ASN A 93 -19.85 20.13 5.65
N PHE A 94 -20.04 20.17 6.95
CA PHE A 94 -18.96 20.34 7.92
C PHE A 94 -18.79 19.03 8.70
N SER A 95 -17.54 18.61 8.89
CA SER A 95 -17.22 17.57 9.85
C SER A 95 -15.97 17.92 10.66
N PHE A 96 -15.95 17.42 11.87
CA PHE A 96 -14.81 17.46 12.77
C PHE A 96 -14.56 16.04 13.25
N THR A 97 -13.33 15.58 13.19
CA THR A 97 -12.91 14.29 13.73
C THR A 97 -11.73 14.50 14.67
N GLU A 98 -11.85 13.98 15.85
CA GLU A 98 -10.77 13.77 16.81
C GLU A 98 -10.43 12.28 16.77
N ASP A 99 -9.19 11.94 16.54
CA ASP A 99 -8.74 10.54 16.57
C ASP A 99 -7.63 10.39 17.61
N LEU A 100 -7.84 9.49 18.54
CA LEU A 100 -6.86 9.13 19.56
C LEU A 100 -6.35 7.73 19.29
N TYR A 101 -5.05 7.62 19.08
CA TYR A 101 -4.35 6.34 18.96
C TYR A 101 -3.31 6.20 20.08
N ALA A 102 -3.29 5.02 20.71
CA ALA A 102 -2.30 4.68 21.70
C ALA A 102 -1.82 3.23 21.49
N THR A 103 -0.54 3.00 21.62
CA THR A 103 0.03 1.65 21.66
C THR A 103 1.07 1.52 22.75
N HIS A 104 1.05 0.35 23.40
CA HIS A 104 2.03 -0.07 24.38
C HIS A 104 2.64 -1.39 23.94
N ILE A 105 3.96 -1.50 23.98
CA ILE A 105 4.69 -2.69 23.56
C ILE A 105 5.58 -3.17 24.71
N ASP A 106 5.36 -4.40 25.16
CA ASP A 106 6.23 -5.11 26.09
C ASP A 106 7.21 -5.99 25.33
N TRP A 107 8.49 -5.78 25.52
CA TRP A 107 9.56 -6.54 24.88
C TRP A 107 10.01 -7.71 25.76
N SER A 108 10.20 -8.90 25.19
CA SER A 108 10.64 -10.09 25.93
C SER A 108 12.13 -10.11 26.22
N ASP A 109 12.93 -9.44 25.39
CA ASP A 109 14.36 -9.27 25.59
C ASP A 109 14.68 -7.83 25.97
N ASN A 110 15.38 -7.66 27.08
CA ASN A 110 15.69 -6.37 27.68
C ASN A 110 16.99 -5.76 27.15
N TYR A 111 17.66 -6.41 26.21
CA TYR A 111 18.98 -5.99 25.75
C TYR A 111 18.95 -5.59 24.29
N HIS A 112 19.10 -4.29 24.06
CA HIS A 112 19.29 -3.72 22.73
C HIS A 112 20.71 -3.19 22.62
N TYR A 113 21.39 -3.45 21.52
CA TYR A 113 22.72 -2.94 21.24
C TYR A 113 22.65 -1.84 20.19
N PHE A 114 22.97 -0.62 20.58
CA PHE A 114 22.96 0.54 19.70
C PHE A 114 24.19 1.43 19.96
N GLY A 115 24.86 1.84 18.90
CA GLY A 115 25.97 2.78 18.97
C GLY A 115 27.14 2.34 19.84
N GLY A 116 27.28 1.05 20.13
CA GLY A 116 28.31 0.51 21.02
C GLY A 116 27.86 0.33 22.49
N GLU A 117 26.61 0.66 22.80
CA GLU A 117 26.06 0.55 24.16
C GLU A 117 24.88 -0.41 24.21
N PHE A 118 24.67 -1.08 25.35
CA PHE A 118 23.47 -1.90 25.60
C PHE A 118 22.43 -1.05 26.33
N PHE A 119 21.20 -1.11 25.86
CA PHE A 119 20.04 -0.48 26.48
C PHE A 119 19.12 -1.56 27.07
N GLU A 120 18.57 -1.29 28.24
CA GLU A 120 17.63 -2.18 28.93
C GLU A 120 16.22 -1.54 28.92
N ASP A 121 15.58 -1.49 27.78
CA ASP A 121 14.20 -1.03 27.67
C ASP A 121 13.26 -2.25 27.71
N LYS A 122 12.32 -2.24 28.67
CA LYS A 122 11.35 -3.34 28.84
C LYS A 122 10.05 -3.10 28.08
N SER A 123 9.72 -1.84 27.83
CA SER A 123 8.49 -1.45 27.17
C SER A 123 8.69 -0.18 26.36
N SER A 124 7.77 0.05 25.46
CA SER A 124 7.72 1.25 24.63
C SER A 124 6.28 1.74 24.51
N ASP A 125 6.08 3.03 24.61
CA ASP A 125 4.79 3.68 24.54
C ASP A 125 4.72 4.63 23.36
N TYR A 126 3.58 4.66 22.69
CA TYR A 126 3.26 5.65 21.69
C TYR A 126 1.83 6.13 21.88
N VAL A 127 1.65 7.44 21.92
CA VAL A 127 0.32 8.10 21.95
C VAL A 127 0.33 9.24 20.95
N ASN A 128 -0.70 9.28 20.14
CA ASN A 128 -0.92 10.36 19.19
C ASN A 128 -2.39 10.71 19.11
N ASN A 129 -2.70 11.98 18.91
CA ASN A 129 -4.02 12.41 18.48
C ASN A 129 -3.93 13.49 17.42
N TYR A 130 -4.95 13.61 16.61
CA TYR A 130 -5.07 14.67 15.63
C TYR A 130 -6.52 15.19 15.52
N HIS A 131 -6.64 16.41 15.04
CA HIS A 131 -7.89 17.11 14.83
C HIS A 131 -8.09 17.33 13.33
N LEU A 132 -9.10 16.74 12.75
CA LEU A 132 -9.43 16.91 11.33
C LEU A 132 -10.73 17.71 11.18
N PHE A 133 -10.63 18.88 10.59
CA PHE A 133 -11.77 19.69 10.18
C PHE A 133 -11.95 19.57 8.67
N SER A 134 -13.14 19.17 8.24
CA SER A 134 -13.45 19.05 6.82
C SER A 134 -14.65 19.93 6.48
N LEU A 135 -14.54 20.62 5.37
CA LEU A 135 -15.60 21.41 4.80
C LEU A 135 -15.76 21.07 3.33
N SER A 136 -16.97 20.72 2.90
CA SER A 136 -17.21 20.34 1.50
C SER A 136 -18.58 20.79 1.00
N THR A 137 -18.67 20.98 -0.31
CA THR A 137 -19.94 21.25 -0.98
C THR A 137 -20.05 20.41 -2.25
N ASP A 138 -21.25 19.88 -2.46
CA ASP A 138 -21.61 19.12 -3.64
C ASP A 138 -22.58 19.93 -4.48
N LEU A 139 -22.17 20.24 -5.69
CA LEU A 139 -22.95 21.01 -6.66
C LEU A 139 -23.31 20.10 -7.84
N ALA A 140 -24.54 20.18 -8.31
CA ALA A 140 -25.00 19.43 -9.44
C ALA A 140 -25.87 20.30 -10.36
N LYS A 141 -25.67 20.13 -11.67
CA LYS A 141 -26.46 20.83 -12.66
C LYS A 141 -26.79 19.93 -13.83
N ALA A 142 -28.05 19.88 -14.17
CA ALA A 142 -28.52 19.25 -15.40
C ALA A 142 -28.54 20.26 -16.54
N TYR A 143 -28.07 19.84 -17.70
CA TYR A 143 -28.20 20.50 -18.99
C TYR A 143 -29.02 19.56 -19.88
N ASP A 144 -29.45 20.02 -21.06
CA ASP A 144 -30.36 19.23 -21.93
C ASP A 144 -29.88 17.78 -22.19
N SER A 145 -28.59 17.60 -22.46
CA SER A 145 -27.99 16.31 -22.76
C SER A 145 -26.82 15.91 -21.87
N LEU A 146 -26.58 16.71 -20.82
CA LEU A 146 -25.42 16.56 -19.95
C LEU A 146 -25.82 16.76 -18.49
N TYR A 147 -25.30 15.91 -17.59
CA TYR A 147 -25.36 16.16 -16.15
C TYR A 147 -23.95 16.30 -15.60
N HIS A 148 -23.74 17.38 -14.84
CA HIS A 148 -22.44 17.73 -14.28
C HIS A 148 -22.52 17.81 -12.76
N THR A 149 -21.60 17.17 -12.06
CA THR A 149 -21.45 17.27 -10.63
C THR A 149 -20.05 17.77 -10.28
N MET A 150 -19.96 18.61 -9.26
CA MET A 150 -18.72 19.15 -8.73
C MET A 150 -18.72 18.99 -7.20
N ASN A 151 -17.62 18.52 -6.68
CA ASN A 151 -17.35 18.52 -5.24
C ASN A 151 -16.12 19.41 -4.99
N PHE A 152 -16.27 20.38 -4.11
CA PHE A 152 -15.18 21.18 -3.56
C PHE A 152 -15.04 20.80 -2.10
N GLY A 153 -13.83 20.51 -1.66
CA GLY A 153 -13.54 20.17 -0.29
C GLY A 153 -12.25 20.82 0.19
N THR A 154 -12.20 21.10 1.47
CA THR A 154 -10.97 21.48 2.17
C THR A 154 -10.91 20.73 3.48
N ASP A 155 -9.73 20.19 3.78
CA ASP A 155 -9.44 19.51 5.03
C ASP A 155 -8.31 20.29 5.73
N LEU A 156 -8.53 20.63 6.98
CA LEU A 156 -7.51 21.15 7.88
C LEU A 156 -7.21 20.08 8.92
N LEU A 157 -6.05 19.46 8.80
CA LEU A 157 -5.49 18.56 9.79
C LEU A 157 -4.61 19.37 10.73
N ILE A 158 -4.85 19.28 12.02
CA ILE A 158 -4.00 19.85 13.07
C ILE A 158 -3.43 18.69 13.87
N ALA A 159 -2.12 18.54 13.86
CA ALA A 159 -1.43 17.60 14.71
C ALA A 159 -1.68 17.96 16.19
N GLY A 160 -2.09 16.98 16.97
CA GLY A 160 -2.35 17.15 18.39
C GLY A 160 -1.14 16.77 19.25
N TYR A 161 -1.42 16.14 20.36
CA TYR A 161 -0.38 15.63 21.24
C TYR A 161 0.28 14.41 20.63
N LYS A 162 1.59 14.37 20.67
CA LYS A 162 2.39 13.18 20.30
C LYS A 162 3.42 12.92 21.40
N SER A 163 3.40 11.71 21.93
CA SER A 163 4.44 11.20 22.82
C SER A 163 4.89 9.85 22.32
N SER A 164 6.16 9.66 22.17
CA SER A 164 6.75 8.41 21.73
C SER A 164 8.08 8.20 22.42
N ASP A 165 8.22 7.09 23.09
CA ASP A 165 9.51 6.51 23.44
C ASP A 165 9.92 5.38 22.46
N LEU A 166 9.03 5.07 21.47
CA LEU A 166 9.37 4.36 20.24
C LEU A 166 10.40 5.16 19.44
N ASN A 167 11.40 5.70 20.07
CA ASN A 167 12.38 6.54 19.43
C ASN A 167 13.02 5.82 18.26
N ASP A 168 13.53 6.61 17.33
CA ASP A 168 14.54 6.24 16.31
C ASP A 168 15.57 5.20 16.81
N ARG A 169 15.76 5.07 18.10
CA ARG A 169 16.60 4.08 18.76
C ARG A 169 16.08 2.66 18.57
N ILE A 170 14.81 2.39 18.95
CA ILE A 170 14.22 1.03 18.84
C ILE A 170 14.08 0.63 17.38
N LEU A 171 13.65 1.53 16.52
CA LEU A 171 13.54 1.28 15.09
C LEU A 171 14.89 1.03 14.42
N LYS A 172 15.96 1.64 14.92
CA LYS A 172 17.34 1.42 14.43
C LYS A 172 17.97 0.17 15.03
N ASP A 173 17.69 -0.16 16.29
CA ASP A 173 18.23 -1.32 16.98
C ASP A 173 17.77 -2.65 16.42
N TYR A 174 16.58 -2.67 15.82
CA TYR A 174 16.06 -3.86 15.14
C TYR A 174 16.86 -4.27 13.91
N ARG A 175 17.69 -3.41 13.39
CA ARG A 175 18.55 -3.71 12.24
C ARG A 175 19.84 -4.48 12.64
N TYR A 176 20.13 -4.62 13.94
CA TYR A 176 21.37 -5.22 14.41
C TYR A 176 21.08 -6.43 15.29
N LYS A 177 21.49 -7.60 14.86
CA LYS A 177 21.51 -8.81 15.68
C LYS A 177 22.94 -9.00 16.19
N TYR A 178 23.12 -9.01 17.49
CA TYR A 178 24.39 -9.43 18.09
C TYR A 178 24.51 -10.95 18.03
N ASP A 179 25.41 -11.45 17.22
CA ASP A 179 25.76 -12.87 17.20
C ASP A 179 26.68 -13.18 18.39
N LYS A 180 26.09 -13.61 19.50
CA LYS A 180 26.81 -14.02 20.72
C LYS A 180 27.83 -15.13 20.44
N LYS A 181 27.68 -15.88 19.36
CA LYS A 181 28.55 -17.04 19.04
C LYS A 181 29.85 -16.63 18.37
N ASN A 182 29.86 -15.54 17.62
CA ASN A 182 30.99 -15.10 16.81
C ASN A 182 31.49 -13.70 17.17
N GLY A 183 30.85 -13.01 18.11
CA GLY A 183 31.18 -11.63 18.49
C GLY A 183 30.98 -10.60 17.38
N ASN A 184 30.29 -10.98 16.32
CA ASN A 184 30.04 -10.10 15.18
C ASN A 184 28.64 -9.49 15.23
N LEU A 185 28.55 -8.22 14.90
CA LEU A 185 27.30 -7.51 14.68
C LEU A 185 26.75 -7.93 13.30
N ASN A 186 25.73 -8.75 13.29
CA ASN A 186 25.00 -9.02 12.07
C ASN A 186 23.90 -7.98 11.91
N ILE A 187 24.04 -7.11 10.90
CA ILE A 187 22.96 -6.26 10.40
C ILE A 187 21.94 -7.18 9.79
N ALA A 188 21.03 -7.66 10.55
CA ALA A 188 20.02 -8.51 10.00
C ALA A 188 18.80 -8.67 10.89
N ARG A 189 17.64 -8.43 10.34
CA ARG A 189 16.54 -9.36 10.46
C ARG A 189 15.60 -9.16 11.64
N LEU A 190 15.63 -7.99 12.21
CA LEU A 190 14.52 -7.47 12.99
C LEU A 190 13.53 -6.71 12.10
N GLU A 191 13.88 -6.57 10.81
CA GLU A 191 13.00 -6.02 9.77
C GLU A 191 11.61 -6.66 9.77
N ASN A 192 11.52 -7.98 9.97
CA ASN A 192 10.23 -8.67 9.99
C ASN A 192 9.35 -8.29 11.18
N LEU A 193 9.89 -8.04 12.36
CA LEU A 193 9.07 -7.56 13.48
C LEU A 193 8.65 -6.11 13.25
N GLN A 194 9.58 -5.29 12.79
CA GLN A 194 9.30 -3.92 12.39
C GLN A 194 8.26 -3.89 11.27
N ASP A 195 8.45 -4.69 10.22
CA ASP A 195 7.51 -4.80 9.12
C ASP A 195 6.16 -5.30 9.58
N ASN A 196 6.10 -6.34 10.41
CA ASN A 196 4.85 -6.86 10.94
C ASN A 196 4.17 -5.88 11.90
N LEU A 197 4.94 -5.14 12.70
CA LEU A 197 4.40 -4.11 13.56
C LEU A 197 3.94 -2.86 12.79
N TYR A 198 4.59 -2.54 11.67
CA TYR A 198 4.38 -1.28 10.96
C TYR A 198 3.62 -1.41 9.63
N TYR A 199 3.63 -2.55 8.96
CA TYR A 199 3.07 -2.67 7.60
C TYR A 199 1.78 -3.46 7.50
N GLU A 200 1.46 -4.32 8.45
CA GLU A 200 0.29 -5.17 8.32
C GLU A 200 -0.98 -4.61 8.95
N ASP A 201 -0.87 -3.79 9.98
CA ASP A 201 -2.01 -3.06 10.49
C ASP A 201 -1.99 -1.62 9.96
N ASN A 202 -3.04 -1.25 9.26
CA ASN A 202 -3.26 0.07 8.68
C ASN A 202 -3.15 1.24 9.68
N PHE A 203 -3.11 0.96 10.98
CA PHE A 203 -3.02 1.97 12.04
C PHE A 203 -1.72 2.76 12.00
N ILE A 204 -0.59 2.13 11.69
CA ILE A 204 0.68 2.86 11.67
C ILE A 204 0.91 3.55 10.33
N ASN A 205 0.27 3.09 9.26
CA ASN A 205 0.15 3.90 8.04
C ASN A 205 -0.66 5.18 8.25
N GLU A 206 -1.54 5.23 9.26
CA GLU A 206 -2.19 6.46 9.71
C GLU A 206 -1.25 7.35 10.50
N LEU A 207 -0.19 6.80 11.10
CA LEU A 207 0.92 7.52 11.73
C LEU A 207 2.02 7.92 10.74
N SER A 208 1.79 7.76 9.44
CA SER A 208 2.65 8.35 8.41
C SER A 208 2.79 9.86 8.69
N ASP A 209 3.86 10.46 8.20
CA ASP A 209 4.10 11.91 8.30
C ASP A 209 2.88 12.75 7.89
N GLU A 210 1.96 12.15 7.14
CA GLU A 210 0.69 12.74 6.71
C GLU A 210 -0.21 13.14 7.89
N TYR A 211 -0.20 12.38 9.00
CA TYR A 211 -1.03 12.63 10.20
C TYR A 211 -0.25 13.19 11.38
N THR A 212 1.05 13.21 11.29
CA THR A 212 1.91 13.78 12.36
C THR A 212 2.19 15.26 12.16
N ASN A 213 1.94 15.81 10.96
CA ASN A 213 2.18 17.21 10.62
C ASN A 213 0.88 17.91 10.27
N SER A 214 0.73 19.14 10.77
CA SER A 214 -0.44 19.98 10.48
C SER A 214 -0.45 20.38 9.02
N ASN A 215 -1.56 20.16 8.33
CA ASN A 215 -1.68 20.46 6.91
C ASN A 215 -3.07 20.96 6.50
N LEU A 216 -3.11 21.76 5.45
CA LEU A 216 -4.32 22.20 4.79
C LEU A 216 -4.39 21.55 3.40
N ALA A 217 -5.46 20.84 3.09
CA ALA A 217 -5.66 20.22 1.79
C ALA A 217 -6.87 20.83 1.08
N GLY A 218 -6.69 21.25 -0.17
CA GLY A 218 -7.77 21.60 -1.09
C GLY A 218 -8.05 20.43 -2.04
N LYS A 219 -9.31 20.12 -2.27
CA LYS A 219 -9.78 19.05 -3.15
C LYS A 219 -10.84 19.58 -4.10
N PHE A 220 -10.73 19.22 -5.36
CA PHE A 220 -11.75 19.48 -6.36
C PHE A 220 -11.96 18.22 -7.18
N THR A 221 -13.21 17.76 -7.29
CA THR A 221 -13.56 16.62 -8.12
C THR A 221 -14.81 16.94 -8.92
N GLN A 222 -14.79 16.63 -10.20
CA GLN A 222 -15.97 16.79 -11.04
C GLN A 222 -16.21 15.56 -11.92
N TYR A 223 -17.47 15.31 -12.21
CA TYR A 223 -17.93 14.24 -13.06
C TYR A 223 -18.91 14.78 -14.09
N PHE A 224 -18.78 14.26 -15.29
CA PHE A 224 -19.71 14.54 -16.38
C PHE A 224 -20.40 13.25 -16.80
N TYR A 225 -21.70 13.34 -17.01
CA TYR A 225 -22.57 12.25 -17.39
C TYR A 225 -23.31 12.63 -18.66
N ASP A 226 -23.52 11.66 -19.57
CA ASP A 226 -24.34 11.84 -20.76
C ASP A 226 -25.85 11.87 -20.42
N GLY A 227 -26.67 12.11 -21.42
CA GLY A 227 -28.13 12.15 -21.28
C GLY A 227 -28.78 10.83 -20.78
N ASN A 228 -28.04 9.73 -20.80
CA ASN A 228 -28.46 8.43 -20.23
C ASN A 228 -27.97 8.22 -18.79
N GLY A 229 -27.32 9.21 -18.18
CA GLY A 229 -26.76 9.12 -16.86
C GLY A 229 -25.43 8.32 -16.79
N LYS A 230 -24.82 8.00 -17.92
CA LYS A 230 -23.55 7.30 -17.95
C LYS A 230 -22.39 8.28 -17.80
N LYS A 231 -21.53 8.05 -16.79
CA LYS A 231 -20.32 8.84 -16.59
C LYS A 231 -19.36 8.68 -17.77
N PHE A 232 -18.91 9.79 -18.36
CA PHE A 232 -17.93 9.78 -19.44
C PHE A 232 -16.64 10.54 -19.11
N LEU A 233 -16.64 11.45 -18.12
CA LEU A 233 -15.44 12.15 -17.68
C LEU A 233 -15.39 12.26 -16.16
N ARG A 234 -14.22 12.03 -15.59
CA ARG A 234 -13.84 12.39 -14.24
C ARG A 234 -12.62 13.28 -14.30
N HIS A 235 -12.64 14.36 -13.51
CA HIS A 235 -11.49 15.20 -13.28
C HIS A 235 -11.34 15.45 -11.78
N ALA A 236 -10.13 15.32 -11.25
CA ALA A 236 -9.84 15.57 -9.84
C ALA A 236 -8.48 16.25 -9.68
N ILE A 237 -8.43 17.19 -8.72
CA ILE A 237 -7.24 17.90 -8.31
C ILE A 237 -7.19 17.87 -6.79
N LYS A 238 -6.01 17.63 -6.22
CA LYS A 238 -5.74 17.74 -4.80
C LYS A 238 -4.41 18.47 -4.61
N GLN A 239 -4.40 19.42 -3.68
CA GLN A 239 -3.21 20.13 -3.27
C GLN A 239 -3.16 20.17 -1.74
N ARG A 240 -2.00 19.90 -1.17
CA ARG A 240 -1.72 20.05 0.26
C ARG A 240 -0.75 21.19 0.50
N TYR A 241 -0.87 21.78 1.66
CA TYR A 241 0.07 22.76 2.20
C TYR A 241 0.43 22.33 3.62
N ASN A 242 1.71 22.05 3.85
CA ASN A 242 2.23 21.73 5.17
C ASN A 242 2.37 23.03 5.96
N LEU A 243 1.69 23.13 7.11
CA LEU A 243 1.68 24.33 7.94
C LEU A 243 2.94 24.47 8.81
N GLU A 244 3.65 23.37 9.04
CA GLU A 244 4.85 23.36 9.88
C GLU A 244 6.10 23.74 9.07
N ASP A 245 6.20 23.20 7.87
CA ASP A 245 7.35 23.43 6.98
C ASP A 245 7.16 24.61 6.04
N ASP A 246 5.96 25.24 6.03
CA ASP A 246 5.58 26.35 5.14
C ASP A 246 5.77 25.99 3.65
N GLU A 247 5.44 24.74 3.28
CA GLU A 247 5.66 24.20 1.96
C GLU A 247 4.40 23.58 1.34
N PHE A 248 4.29 23.72 0.01
CA PHE A 248 3.29 22.95 -0.73
C PHE A 248 3.78 21.53 -0.95
N GLY A 249 2.93 20.55 -0.60
CA GLY A 249 3.08 19.17 -1.04
C GLY A 249 2.84 19.02 -2.54
N PRO A 250 2.94 17.82 -3.09
CA PRO A 250 2.69 17.59 -4.49
C PRO A 250 1.27 17.99 -4.93
N LEU A 251 1.15 18.56 -6.12
CA LEU A 251 -0.13 18.76 -6.79
C LEU A 251 -0.53 17.46 -7.50
N ASP A 252 -1.54 16.79 -6.98
CA ASP A 252 -2.10 15.59 -7.57
C ASP A 252 -3.22 15.94 -8.55
N HIS A 253 -3.11 15.43 -9.77
CA HIS A 253 -4.08 15.64 -10.83
C HIS A 253 -4.50 14.32 -11.45
N ARG A 254 -5.78 14.19 -11.76
CA ARG A 254 -6.34 13.01 -12.40
C ARG A 254 -7.42 13.37 -13.39
N VAL A 255 -7.32 12.81 -14.59
CA VAL A 255 -8.38 12.84 -15.63
C VAL A 255 -8.63 11.41 -16.09
N ASP A 256 -9.90 10.99 -16.07
CA ASP A 256 -10.34 9.71 -16.63
C ASP A 256 -11.47 9.95 -17.63
N LEU A 257 -11.32 9.44 -18.84
CA LEU A 257 -12.29 9.50 -19.91
C LEU A 257 -12.86 8.10 -20.18
N TYR A 258 -14.17 7.95 -20.15
CA TYR A 258 -14.90 6.70 -20.33
C TYR A 258 -15.71 6.73 -21.63
N LEU A 259 -15.25 6.04 -22.65
CA LEU A 259 -15.83 6.03 -24.00
C LEU A 259 -16.34 4.62 -24.35
N GLY A 260 -17.49 4.25 -23.78
CA GLY A 260 -18.05 2.92 -24.00
C GLY A 260 -17.16 1.83 -23.41
N ASN A 261 -16.53 1.07 -24.29
CA ASN A 261 -15.61 0.00 -23.91
C ASN A 261 -14.17 0.49 -23.67
N PHE A 262 -13.89 1.76 -23.98
CA PHE A 262 -12.60 2.40 -23.77
C PHE A 262 -12.59 3.26 -22.51
N ASN A 263 -11.52 3.13 -21.73
CA ASN A 263 -11.20 4.06 -20.65
C ASN A 263 -9.77 4.55 -20.87
N ILE A 264 -9.58 5.86 -20.87
CA ILE A 264 -8.27 6.50 -20.98
C ILE A 264 -8.11 7.39 -19.76
N GLY A 265 -6.98 7.31 -19.09
CA GLY A 265 -6.70 8.15 -17.93
C GLY A 265 -5.28 8.66 -17.91
N ASN A 266 -5.15 9.80 -17.27
CA ASN A 266 -3.87 10.39 -16.94
C ASN A 266 -3.89 10.82 -15.47
N ARG A 267 -2.82 10.53 -14.78
CA ARG A 267 -2.56 10.96 -13.40
C ARG A 267 -1.16 11.51 -13.34
N PHE A 268 -0.98 12.62 -12.65
CA PHE A 268 0.34 13.09 -12.32
C PHE A 268 0.38 13.70 -10.93
N SER A 269 1.56 13.63 -10.34
CA SER A 269 1.95 14.32 -9.12
C SER A 269 3.10 15.26 -9.46
N TYR A 270 2.92 16.53 -9.19
CA TYR A 270 3.92 17.58 -9.49
C TYR A 270 4.42 18.21 -8.20
N SER A 271 5.71 18.07 -7.93
CA SER A 271 6.37 18.71 -6.80
C SER A 271 6.64 20.17 -7.10
N GLN A 272 6.04 21.05 -6.30
CA GLN A 272 6.33 22.48 -6.38
C GLN A 272 7.71 22.81 -5.80
N LYS A 273 8.12 22.12 -4.74
CA LYS A 273 9.44 22.26 -4.13
C LYS A 273 10.59 22.00 -5.12
N PHE A 274 10.44 21.00 -5.94
CA PHE A 274 11.49 20.58 -6.87
C PHE A 274 11.25 20.96 -8.33
N HIS A 275 10.13 21.63 -8.62
CA HIS A 275 9.71 22.01 -9.97
C HIS A 275 9.75 20.84 -10.98
N SER A 276 9.34 19.66 -10.55
CA SER A 276 9.40 18.42 -11.33
C SER A 276 8.17 17.55 -11.13
N PHE A 277 7.89 16.71 -12.12
CA PHE A 277 6.90 15.64 -11.92
C PHE A 277 7.54 14.53 -11.11
N ASP A 278 6.91 14.18 -9.99
CA ASP A 278 7.29 13.03 -9.17
C ASP A 278 6.74 11.75 -9.78
N LYS A 279 5.51 11.82 -10.31
CA LYS A 279 4.86 10.69 -10.97
C LYS A 279 3.99 11.15 -12.13
N VAL A 280 4.08 10.46 -13.25
CA VAL A 280 3.14 10.58 -14.37
C VAL A 280 2.72 9.19 -14.80
N GLN A 281 1.44 8.93 -14.81
CA GLN A 281 0.88 7.68 -15.31
C GLN A 281 -0.20 7.98 -16.36
N THR A 282 -0.03 7.45 -17.55
CA THR A 282 -1.04 7.48 -18.60
C THR A 282 -1.43 6.05 -18.91
N TYR A 283 -2.72 5.77 -18.97
CA TYR A 283 -3.21 4.44 -19.28
C TYR A 283 -4.39 4.46 -20.24
N ALA A 284 -4.52 3.39 -20.98
CA ALA A 284 -5.68 3.09 -21.81
C ALA A 284 -6.13 1.65 -21.56
N ASN A 285 -7.41 1.47 -21.40
CA ASN A 285 -8.03 0.17 -21.20
C ASN A 285 -9.20 -0.01 -22.18
N TYR A 286 -9.23 -1.14 -22.86
CA TYR A 286 -10.34 -1.58 -23.67
C TYR A 286 -10.87 -2.90 -23.13
N ASN A 287 -12.19 -3.01 -22.97
CA ASN A 287 -12.80 -4.25 -22.48
C ASN A 287 -14.16 -4.48 -23.14
N ASN A 288 -14.29 -5.66 -23.76
CA ASN A 288 -15.56 -6.17 -24.23
C ASN A 288 -15.74 -7.64 -23.81
N SER A 289 -16.81 -8.30 -24.28
CA SER A 289 -17.10 -9.68 -23.90
C SER A 289 -16.06 -10.70 -24.36
N ALA A 290 -15.32 -10.43 -25.43
CA ALA A 290 -14.37 -11.35 -26.06
C ALA A 290 -12.90 -10.95 -25.85
N PHE A 291 -12.62 -9.66 -25.74
CA PHE A 291 -11.26 -9.13 -25.74
C PHE A 291 -11.10 -8.05 -24.67
N SER A 292 -9.99 -8.09 -23.96
CA SER A 292 -9.53 -7.00 -23.08
C SER A 292 -8.08 -6.65 -23.40
N ALA A 293 -7.76 -5.36 -23.33
CA ALA A 293 -6.41 -4.85 -23.47
C ALA A 293 -6.21 -3.68 -22.51
N TYR A 294 -5.04 -3.63 -21.90
CA TYR A 294 -4.60 -2.55 -21.03
C TYR A 294 -3.19 -2.15 -21.41
N MET A 295 -2.96 -0.86 -21.53
CA MET A 295 -1.64 -0.29 -21.71
C MET A 295 -1.45 0.83 -20.70
N SER A 296 -0.29 0.89 -20.07
CA SER A 296 0.09 2.03 -19.24
C SER A 296 1.55 2.42 -19.46
N HIS A 297 1.79 3.71 -19.42
CA HIS A 297 3.10 4.32 -19.29
C HIS A 297 3.20 4.92 -17.91
N THR A 298 4.25 4.59 -17.16
CA THR A 298 4.53 5.14 -15.84
C THR A 298 5.92 5.72 -15.82
N TYR A 299 6.01 6.96 -15.42
CA TYR A 299 7.23 7.68 -15.09
C TYR A 299 7.18 8.04 -13.61
N GLU A 300 8.20 7.67 -12.85
CA GLU A 300 8.39 8.03 -11.46
C GLU A 300 9.78 8.64 -11.27
N TYR A 301 9.84 9.69 -10.48
CA TYR A 301 11.08 10.37 -10.13
C TYR A 301 11.01 10.78 -8.65
N GLU A 302 11.58 9.95 -7.81
CA GLU A 302 11.62 10.16 -6.37
C GLU A 302 12.99 10.73 -5.98
N LYS A 303 12.99 11.87 -5.32
CA LYS A 303 14.17 12.43 -4.69
C LYS A 303 14.29 11.90 -3.28
N LEU A 304 15.44 11.31 -2.96
CA LEU A 304 15.69 10.66 -1.67
C LEU A 304 16.29 11.61 -0.63
N ASN A 305 16.65 12.83 -1.02
CA ASN A 305 17.19 13.87 -0.15
C ASN A 305 16.92 15.27 -0.70
N ASP A 306 16.98 16.26 0.16
CA ASP A 306 16.67 17.66 -0.16
C ASP A 306 17.59 18.27 -1.22
N ASP A 307 18.83 17.85 -1.30
CA ASP A 307 19.81 18.33 -2.30
C ASP A 307 19.67 17.64 -3.66
N ALA A 308 18.70 16.73 -3.80
CA ALA A 308 18.47 15.92 -5.01
C ALA A 308 19.69 15.15 -5.52
N SER A 309 20.71 14.95 -4.70
CA SER A 309 21.91 14.21 -5.07
C SER A 309 21.65 12.70 -5.19
N ARG A 310 20.59 12.24 -4.52
CA ARG A 310 20.09 10.86 -4.63
C ARG A 310 18.66 10.87 -5.14
N TYR A 311 18.39 10.07 -6.14
CA TYR A 311 17.06 9.91 -6.72
C TYR A 311 16.87 8.50 -7.25
N ASN A 312 15.62 8.04 -7.17
CA ASN A 312 15.14 6.88 -7.90
C ASN A 312 14.40 7.38 -9.14
N LYS A 313 14.64 6.74 -10.28
CA LYS A 313 13.95 7.05 -11.52
C LYS A 313 13.50 5.78 -12.18
N ASP A 314 12.20 5.71 -12.47
CA ASP A 314 11.61 4.61 -13.22
C ASP A 314 10.81 5.14 -14.40
N ASN A 315 10.90 4.47 -15.53
CA ASN A 315 10.18 4.83 -16.74
C ASN A 315 9.86 3.55 -17.53
N TYR A 316 8.62 3.09 -17.47
CA TYR A 316 8.26 1.81 -18.03
C TYR A 316 6.89 1.81 -18.72
N LEU A 317 6.76 0.89 -19.68
CA LEU A 317 5.52 0.55 -20.35
C LEU A 317 5.05 -0.83 -19.89
N ILE A 318 3.76 -0.94 -19.60
CA ILE A 318 3.09 -2.22 -19.39
C ILE A 318 2.01 -2.39 -20.47
N PHE A 319 1.97 -3.56 -21.06
CA PHE A 319 0.90 -3.97 -21.97
C PHE A 319 0.35 -5.31 -21.55
N ASN A 320 -0.96 -5.39 -21.33
CA ASN A 320 -1.67 -6.63 -21.02
C ASN A 320 -2.79 -6.82 -22.03
N ALA A 321 -2.98 -8.04 -22.51
CA ALA A 321 -4.12 -8.37 -23.35
C ALA A 321 -4.64 -9.77 -23.02
N ALA A 322 -5.96 -9.95 -23.14
CA ALA A 322 -6.59 -11.26 -23.02
C ALA A 322 -7.69 -11.43 -24.07
N LEU A 323 -7.74 -12.61 -24.65
CA LEU A 323 -8.72 -13.02 -25.65
C LEU A 323 -9.47 -14.26 -25.16
N LYS A 324 -10.78 -14.14 -25.00
CA LYS A 324 -11.66 -15.25 -24.67
C LYS A 324 -12.03 -16.00 -25.94
N LEU A 325 -11.72 -17.27 -25.94
CA LEU A 325 -12.00 -18.18 -27.04
C LEU A 325 -13.25 -19.04 -26.74
N PRO A 326 -13.89 -19.64 -27.77
CA PRO A 326 -14.94 -20.63 -27.57
C PRO A 326 -14.53 -21.75 -26.61
N LYS A 327 -15.52 -22.40 -26.00
CA LYS A 327 -15.31 -23.55 -25.08
C LYS A 327 -14.54 -23.19 -23.79
N TYR A 328 -14.63 -21.91 -23.34
CA TYR A 328 -14.06 -21.43 -22.07
C TYR A 328 -12.53 -21.35 -22.03
N TYR A 329 -11.89 -21.25 -23.18
CA TYR A 329 -10.46 -20.94 -23.26
C TYR A 329 -10.23 -19.44 -23.21
N GLU A 330 -9.08 -19.04 -22.65
CA GLU A 330 -8.60 -17.69 -22.65
C GLU A 330 -7.07 -17.68 -22.91
N ILE A 331 -6.65 -16.91 -23.90
CA ILE A 331 -5.23 -16.61 -24.13
C ILE A 331 -4.97 -15.23 -23.57
N PHE A 332 -3.89 -15.08 -22.81
CA PHE A 332 -3.47 -13.78 -22.30
C PHE A 332 -1.98 -13.57 -22.48
N GLY A 333 -1.61 -12.29 -22.56
CA GLY A 333 -0.22 -11.85 -22.63
C GLY A 333 0.02 -10.64 -21.77
N VAL A 334 1.23 -10.55 -21.20
CA VAL A 334 1.75 -9.42 -20.45
C VAL A 334 3.11 -9.07 -21.01
N TYR A 335 3.39 -7.80 -21.19
CA TYR A 335 4.69 -7.30 -21.62
C TYR A 335 5.04 -6.07 -20.79
N GLU A 336 6.23 -6.04 -20.22
CA GLU A 336 6.78 -4.93 -19.47
C GLU A 336 8.14 -4.52 -20.06
N TYR A 337 8.29 -3.24 -20.37
CA TYR A 337 9.47 -2.69 -20.99
C TYR A 337 9.99 -1.48 -20.21
N ASP A 338 11.26 -1.51 -19.84
CA ASP A 338 11.96 -0.41 -19.17
C ASP A 338 12.47 0.56 -20.23
N LEU A 339 11.82 1.73 -20.33
CA LEU A 339 12.18 2.79 -21.27
C LEU A 339 13.46 3.54 -20.86
N LEU A 340 13.82 3.48 -19.57
CA LEU A 340 15.00 4.16 -19.08
C LEU A 340 16.28 3.39 -19.43
N ARG A 341 16.18 2.07 -19.39
CA ARG A 341 17.30 1.15 -19.56
C ARG A 341 17.26 0.38 -20.87
N ASP A 342 16.23 0.61 -21.68
CA ASP A 342 16.04 0.09 -23.04
C ASP A 342 16.05 -1.45 -23.13
N TYR A 343 15.31 -2.13 -22.22
CA TYR A 343 15.18 -3.58 -22.26
C TYR A 343 13.79 -4.07 -21.89
N SER A 344 13.45 -5.30 -22.36
CA SER A 344 12.25 -6.01 -21.94
C SER A 344 12.46 -6.58 -20.54
N LYS A 345 11.76 -6.03 -19.53
CA LYS A 345 11.85 -6.48 -18.15
C LYS A 345 11.16 -7.81 -17.95
N MET A 346 9.97 -7.96 -18.51
CA MET A 346 9.19 -9.20 -18.43
C MET A 346 8.28 -9.35 -19.64
N TRP A 347 8.11 -10.58 -20.08
CA TRP A 347 6.98 -10.94 -20.89
C TRP A 347 6.41 -12.31 -20.50
N ARG A 348 5.11 -12.43 -20.63
CA ARG A 348 4.36 -13.61 -20.25
C ARG A 348 3.30 -13.93 -21.28
N LEU A 349 3.16 -15.20 -21.64
CA LEU A 349 2.09 -15.70 -22.50
C LEU A 349 1.44 -16.89 -21.82
N GLY A 350 0.12 -16.87 -21.69
CA GLY A 350 -0.62 -17.92 -21.01
C GLY A 350 -1.87 -18.36 -21.75
N LEU A 351 -2.23 -19.61 -21.54
CA LEU A 351 -3.48 -20.22 -21.93
C LEU A 351 -4.19 -20.75 -20.69
N THR A 352 -5.41 -20.31 -20.47
CA THR A 352 -6.27 -20.79 -19.39
C THR A 352 -7.52 -21.47 -19.97
N HIS A 353 -7.92 -22.58 -19.37
CA HIS A 353 -9.20 -23.22 -19.62
C HIS A 353 -10.06 -23.18 -18.37
N ASN A 354 -11.16 -22.44 -18.41
CA ASN A 354 -12.04 -22.21 -17.28
C ASN A 354 -13.27 -23.12 -17.31
N ARG A 355 -13.58 -23.75 -16.18
CA ARG A 355 -14.82 -24.52 -15.93
C ARG A 355 -15.46 -24.09 -14.63
N LYS A 356 -16.70 -24.48 -14.40
CA LYS A 356 -17.44 -24.07 -13.19
C LYS A 356 -16.77 -24.49 -11.87
N CYS A 357 -16.16 -25.68 -11.86
CA CYS A 357 -15.59 -26.26 -10.64
C CYS A 357 -14.06 -26.36 -10.67
N TRP A 358 -13.42 -26.08 -11.78
CA TRP A 358 -11.97 -26.14 -11.93
C TRP A 358 -11.48 -25.31 -13.10
N ASN A 359 -10.21 -24.92 -13.06
CA ASN A 359 -9.48 -24.39 -14.22
C ASN A 359 -8.05 -24.96 -14.25
N TYR A 360 -7.45 -24.91 -15.42
CA TYR A 360 -6.00 -25.04 -15.54
C TYR A 360 -5.42 -23.91 -16.38
N SER A 361 -4.15 -23.60 -16.10
CA SER A 361 -3.39 -22.60 -16.84
C SER A 361 -2.00 -23.14 -17.17
N ILE A 362 -1.57 -22.86 -18.40
CA ILE A 362 -0.17 -23.05 -18.83
C ILE A 362 0.36 -21.67 -19.17
N VAL A 363 1.45 -21.27 -18.54
CA VAL A 363 2.04 -19.95 -18.67
C VAL A 363 3.52 -20.08 -18.95
N TYR A 364 3.99 -19.46 -20.02
CA TYR A 364 5.41 -19.22 -20.25
C TYR A 364 5.75 -17.79 -19.82
N GLN A 365 6.83 -17.62 -19.08
CA GLN A 365 7.32 -16.32 -18.61
C GLN A 365 8.81 -16.21 -18.85
N GLU A 366 9.24 -15.03 -19.22
CA GLU A 366 10.62 -14.63 -19.24
C GLU A 366 10.75 -13.28 -18.54
N ASP A 367 11.63 -13.18 -17.54
CA ASP A 367 11.90 -11.97 -16.78
C ASP A 367 13.39 -11.80 -16.52
N ILE A 368 13.76 -10.57 -16.22
CA ILE A 368 15.13 -10.18 -15.89
C ILE A 368 15.11 -9.65 -14.46
N GLU A 369 15.78 -10.38 -13.57
CA GLU A 369 15.90 -10.02 -12.17
C GLU A 369 17.31 -9.52 -11.85
N PRO A 370 17.46 -8.39 -11.13
CA PRO A 370 18.78 -7.94 -10.69
C PRO A 370 19.34 -8.91 -9.62
N LYS A 371 20.59 -9.34 -9.79
CA LYS A 371 21.29 -10.21 -8.84
C LYS A 371 21.69 -9.53 -7.52
N THR A 372 21.66 -8.21 -7.48
CA THR A 372 22.02 -7.42 -6.28
C THR A 372 20.91 -6.44 -5.97
N SER A 373 20.77 -6.09 -4.68
CA SER A 373 19.84 -5.07 -4.19
C SER A 373 20.11 -3.65 -4.72
N SER A 374 21.22 -3.42 -5.42
CA SER A 374 21.48 -2.14 -6.06
C SER A 374 20.91 -2.14 -7.48
N LEU A 375 19.85 -1.38 -7.67
CA LEU A 375 19.17 -1.14 -8.96
C LEU A 375 20.09 -0.58 -10.08
N ARG A 376 21.35 -0.34 -9.81
CA ARG A 376 22.33 0.19 -10.76
C ARG A 376 23.19 -0.87 -11.45
N ASP A 377 23.18 -2.10 -10.97
CA ASP A 377 24.11 -3.15 -11.41
C ASP A 377 23.40 -4.20 -12.29
N TYR A 378 22.72 -3.73 -13.36
CA TYR A 378 22.07 -4.62 -14.34
C TYR A 378 23.05 -5.51 -15.10
N GLU A 379 24.34 -5.17 -15.12
CA GLU A 379 25.40 -6.03 -15.67
C GLU A 379 25.47 -7.40 -14.95
N LYS A 380 24.86 -7.51 -13.77
CA LYS A 380 24.78 -8.73 -12.98
C LYS A 380 23.34 -9.27 -12.84
N ALA A 381 22.44 -8.93 -13.74
CA ALA A 381 21.10 -9.46 -13.75
C ALA A 381 21.08 -10.93 -14.19
N SER A 382 20.09 -11.66 -13.75
CA SER A 382 19.77 -12.99 -14.28
C SER A 382 18.51 -12.91 -15.13
N LYS A 383 18.50 -13.69 -16.19
CA LYS A 383 17.34 -13.90 -17.04
C LYS A 383 16.73 -15.23 -16.68
N GLU A 384 15.55 -15.19 -16.08
CA GLU A 384 14.76 -16.36 -15.77
C GLU A 384 13.81 -16.68 -16.92
N ARG A 385 13.70 -17.96 -17.25
CA ARG A 385 12.70 -18.51 -18.16
C ARG A 385 11.96 -19.60 -17.45
N ALA A 386 10.66 -19.47 -17.35
CA ALA A 386 9.85 -20.42 -16.62
C ALA A 386 8.60 -20.85 -17.39
N VAL A 387 8.21 -22.11 -17.21
CA VAL A 387 6.91 -22.62 -17.62
C VAL A 387 6.17 -23.02 -16.37
N TYR A 388 5.01 -22.44 -16.18
CA TYR A 388 4.13 -22.73 -15.06
C TYR A 388 2.93 -23.55 -15.54
N PHE A 389 2.55 -24.51 -14.73
CA PHE A 389 1.30 -25.25 -14.88
C PHE A 389 0.51 -25.16 -13.58
N PHE A 390 -0.71 -24.63 -13.63
CA PHE A 390 -1.60 -24.51 -12.48
C PHE A 390 -2.90 -25.25 -12.74
N VAL A 391 -3.40 -25.93 -11.72
CA VAL A 391 -4.76 -26.48 -11.69
C VAL A 391 -5.44 -26.05 -10.41
N ASN A 392 -6.61 -25.43 -10.53
CA ASN A 392 -7.41 -25.03 -9.39
C ASN A 392 -8.74 -25.78 -9.38
N PHE A 393 -9.15 -26.23 -8.21
CA PHE A 393 -10.45 -26.86 -7.95
C PHE A 393 -11.24 -26.02 -6.97
N TYR A 394 -12.38 -25.50 -7.40
CA TYR A 394 -13.23 -24.66 -6.56
C TYR A 394 -14.18 -25.54 -5.72
N PRO A 395 -14.29 -25.36 -4.37
CA PRO A 395 -13.60 -24.40 -3.50
C PRO A 395 -12.34 -24.97 -2.81
N PHE A 396 -11.78 -26.09 -3.25
CA PHE A 396 -10.77 -26.87 -2.52
C PHE A 396 -9.34 -26.33 -2.63
N GLY A 397 -9.08 -25.34 -3.50
CA GLY A 397 -7.74 -24.80 -3.72
C GLY A 397 -7.08 -25.34 -4.99
N GLY A 398 -5.80 -24.99 -5.18
CA GLY A 398 -5.05 -25.35 -6.39
C GLY A 398 -3.69 -25.95 -6.12
N VAL A 399 -3.14 -26.54 -7.16
CA VAL A 399 -1.77 -27.08 -7.21
C VAL A 399 -1.08 -26.45 -8.42
N GLY A 400 0.15 -25.97 -8.22
CA GLY A 400 1.01 -25.46 -9.27
C GLY A 400 2.30 -26.26 -9.35
N TYR A 401 2.83 -26.36 -10.54
CA TYR A 401 4.17 -26.86 -10.83
C TYR A 401 4.86 -25.87 -11.77
N ASP A 402 6.11 -25.56 -11.50
CA ASP A 402 6.94 -24.73 -12.36
C ASP A 402 8.23 -25.46 -12.74
N TYR A 403 8.72 -25.11 -13.91
CA TYR A 403 10.05 -25.45 -14.37
C TYR A 403 10.73 -24.17 -14.81
N SER A 404 11.76 -23.75 -14.09
CA SER A 404 12.52 -22.55 -14.39
C SER A 404 13.98 -22.85 -14.72
N LYS A 405 14.58 -21.94 -15.49
CA LYS A 405 16.00 -21.96 -15.83
C LYS A 405 16.54 -20.53 -15.83
N ASP A 406 17.53 -20.32 -14.98
CA ASP A 406 18.28 -19.06 -14.91
C ASP A 406 19.46 -19.07 -15.87
N THR A 407 19.69 -17.94 -16.48
CA THR A 407 20.89 -17.67 -17.29
C THR A 407 21.40 -16.28 -16.94
N ASP A 408 22.72 -16.11 -16.94
CA ASP A 408 23.30 -14.79 -16.76
C ASP A 408 22.85 -13.88 -17.90
N TYR A 409 22.30 -12.72 -17.52
CA TYR A 409 21.94 -11.68 -18.47
C TYR A 409 23.17 -10.82 -18.74
N THR A 410 23.64 -10.84 -19.98
CA THR A 410 24.60 -9.87 -20.51
C THR A 410 23.84 -8.98 -21.47
N GLU A 411 23.82 -7.67 -21.21
CA GLU A 411 23.28 -6.70 -22.15
C GLU A 411 23.89 -6.93 -23.54
N GLY A 412 23.04 -7.23 -24.51
CA GLY A 412 23.47 -7.33 -25.89
C GLY A 412 23.94 -5.95 -26.37
N LYS A 413 25.22 -5.85 -26.71
CA LYS A 413 25.79 -4.71 -27.44
C LYS A 413 25.22 -4.64 -28.84
#